data_a0cba1e9c7b07ed34a3dfb8cd6f1b47c
#
_entry.id   a0cba1e9c7b07ed34a3dfb8cd6f1b47c
#
_cell.length_a   1.000
_cell.length_b   1.000
_cell.length_c   1.000
_cell.angle_alpha   90.00
_cell.angle_beta   90.00
_cell.angle_gamma   90.00
#
_symmetry.space_group_name_H-M   'P 1'
#
loop_
_entity.id
_entity.type
_entity.pdbx_description
1 polymer ?
#
loop_
_entity_poly.entity_id
_entity_poly.type
_entity_poly.pdbx_seq_one_letter_code
_entity_poly.pdbx_strand_id
1 'polypeptide(L)'
;MGIAMPIGPHLMMWVCNRYNLTSKNVWIAYGGSYPGALTAWIRVKYPHLVYGSIASSAPVQAVENFIGYNEVVHASLSAPIVGGSEECAANVAAAFATIDKLIETQEGVTSITEKFNTCAPVTTANDTLTFVSNLSNNFQETVQYNLEIPGSPTIMDICSYMTNSASDPVTNLAALTEKLYSKGACMDNSYAASNAGLMNIVRA
;
A
#
# COMPACT_ATOMS: atom_id res chain seq x y z
N MET A 1 -19.09 7.21 -0.15
CA MET A 1 -19.30 5.87 0.44
C MET A 1 -20.70 5.29 0.23
N GLY A 2 -21.59 5.99 -0.48
CA GLY A 2 -22.98 5.58 -0.72
C GLY A 2 -23.25 4.71 -1.95
N ILE A 3 -22.32 4.59 -2.89
CA ILE A 3 -22.59 4.05 -4.23
C ILE A 3 -22.35 2.52 -4.36
N ALA A 4 -21.47 1.94 -3.58
CA ALA A 4 -21.19 0.49 -3.66
C ALA A 4 -22.22 -0.40 -2.94
N MET A 5 -23.01 0.13 -2.03
CA MET A 5 -23.97 -0.61 -1.23
C MET A 5 -25.30 -0.98 -1.95
N PRO A 6 -25.86 -0.18 -2.89
CA PRO A 6 -27.06 -0.57 -3.62
C PRO A 6 -26.88 -1.73 -4.60
N ILE A 7 -25.65 -1.95 -5.10
CA ILE A 7 -25.37 -2.99 -6.11
C ILE A 7 -25.52 -4.40 -5.52
N GLY A 8 -25.15 -4.61 -4.27
CA GLY A 8 -25.25 -5.92 -3.61
C GLY A 8 -26.68 -6.48 -3.57
N PRO A 9 -27.68 -5.76 -3.04
CA PRO A 9 -29.08 -6.22 -3.04
C PRO A 9 -29.66 -6.43 -4.44
N HIS A 10 -29.33 -5.56 -5.40
CA HIS A 10 -29.79 -5.71 -6.79
C HIS A 10 -29.20 -6.94 -7.47
N LEU A 11 -27.90 -7.20 -7.27
CA LEU A 11 -27.24 -8.41 -7.79
C LEU A 11 -27.85 -9.67 -7.18
N MET A 12 -28.11 -9.68 -5.86
CA MET A 12 -28.77 -10.81 -5.19
C MET A 12 -30.15 -11.07 -5.78
N MET A 13 -30.94 -10.03 -6.00
CA MET A 13 -32.28 -10.14 -6.59
C MET A 13 -32.23 -10.67 -8.02
N TRP A 14 -31.26 -10.21 -8.85
CA TRP A 14 -31.06 -10.73 -10.19
C TRP A 14 -30.69 -12.22 -10.18
N VAL A 15 -29.76 -12.64 -9.29
CA VAL A 15 -29.36 -14.06 -9.13
C VAL A 15 -30.53 -14.91 -8.66
N CYS A 16 -31.32 -14.42 -7.68
CA CYS A 16 -32.51 -15.12 -7.22
C CYS A 16 -33.48 -15.39 -8.38
N ASN A 17 -33.79 -14.40 -9.19
CA ASN A 17 -34.62 -14.54 -10.36
C ASN A 17 -34.06 -15.48 -11.43
N ARG A 18 -32.73 -15.38 -11.68
CA ARG A 18 -32.06 -16.17 -12.71
C ARG A 18 -31.99 -17.67 -12.39
N TYR A 19 -31.87 -18.02 -11.10
CA TYR A 19 -31.70 -19.40 -10.63
C TYR A 19 -32.88 -19.92 -9.81
N ASN A 20 -34.01 -19.23 -9.82
CA ASN A 20 -35.24 -19.58 -9.05
C ASN A 20 -34.97 -19.80 -7.55
N LEU A 21 -34.09 -18.96 -6.96
CA LEU A 21 -33.81 -19.04 -5.54
C LEU A 21 -34.97 -18.42 -4.73
N THR A 22 -35.20 -18.94 -3.54
CA THR A 22 -36.25 -18.53 -2.66
C THR A 22 -35.71 -18.06 -1.30
N SER A 23 -36.61 -17.64 -0.40
CA SER A 23 -36.27 -17.30 0.98
C SER A 23 -35.67 -18.46 1.80
N LYS A 24 -35.75 -19.70 1.28
CA LYS A 24 -35.12 -20.87 1.89
C LYS A 24 -33.59 -20.94 1.58
N ASN A 25 -33.11 -20.20 0.59
CA ASN A 25 -31.72 -20.15 0.22
C ASN A 25 -30.97 -19.13 1.10
N VAL A 26 -29.87 -19.57 1.64
CA VAL A 26 -29.03 -18.77 2.54
C VAL A 26 -27.92 -18.09 1.75
N TRP A 27 -27.75 -16.80 1.95
CA TRP A 27 -26.67 -16.03 1.33
C TRP A 27 -25.53 -15.82 2.32
N ILE A 28 -24.32 -16.18 1.91
CA ILE A 28 -23.09 -15.94 2.65
C ILE A 28 -22.21 -15.05 1.78
N ALA A 29 -21.77 -13.93 2.34
CA ALA A 29 -20.79 -13.05 1.69
C ALA A 29 -19.38 -13.50 2.07
N TYR A 30 -18.49 -13.52 1.10
CA TYR A 30 -17.09 -13.89 1.29
C TYR A 30 -16.17 -12.84 0.65
N GLY A 31 -15.13 -12.40 1.35
CA GLY A 31 -14.15 -11.47 0.81
C GLY A 31 -12.90 -11.38 1.65
N GLY A 32 -11.80 -10.99 0.99
CA GLY A 32 -10.51 -10.71 1.63
C GLY A 32 -10.12 -9.24 1.46
N SER A 33 -9.33 -8.69 2.39
CA SER A 33 -8.85 -7.31 2.36
C SER A 33 -10.02 -6.31 2.31
N TYR A 34 -10.03 -5.31 1.44
CA TYR A 34 -11.13 -4.35 1.29
C TYR A 34 -12.48 -5.02 0.92
N PRO A 35 -12.56 -5.99 -0.01
CA PRO A 35 -13.77 -6.81 -0.18
C PRO A 35 -14.21 -7.53 1.10
N GLY A 36 -13.30 -7.93 1.97
CA GLY A 36 -13.61 -8.46 3.29
C GLY A 36 -14.31 -7.43 4.18
N ALA A 37 -13.83 -6.19 4.22
CA ALA A 37 -14.52 -5.10 4.91
C ALA A 37 -15.93 -4.88 4.35
N LEU A 38 -16.10 -4.90 3.03
CA LEU A 38 -17.42 -4.77 2.38
C LEU A 38 -18.37 -5.91 2.77
N THR A 39 -17.88 -7.16 2.88
CA THR A 39 -18.73 -8.29 3.30
C THR A 39 -19.15 -8.18 4.75
N ALA A 40 -18.27 -7.72 5.64
CA ALA A 40 -18.62 -7.44 7.04
C ALA A 40 -19.68 -6.33 7.13
N TRP A 41 -19.48 -5.22 6.45
CA TRP A 41 -20.41 -4.09 6.48
C TRP A 41 -21.77 -4.40 5.84
N ILE A 42 -21.81 -5.18 4.75
CA ILE A 42 -23.10 -5.60 4.14
C ILE A 42 -23.88 -6.48 5.10
N ARG A 43 -23.23 -7.38 5.84
CA ARG A 43 -23.88 -8.21 6.86
C ARG A 43 -24.47 -7.38 7.99
N VAL A 44 -23.73 -6.36 8.45
CA VAL A 44 -24.22 -5.44 9.49
C VAL A 44 -25.39 -4.60 8.99
N LYS A 45 -25.32 -4.10 7.76
CA LYS A 45 -26.31 -3.19 7.20
C LYS A 45 -27.56 -3.91 6.67
N TYR A 46 -27.41 -5.12 6.15
CA TYR A 46 -28.48 -5.91 5.53
C TYR A 46 -28.57 -7.33 6.14
N PRO A 47 -28.81 -7.45 7.46
CA PRO A 47 -28.84 -8.75 8.14
C PRO A 47 -29.97 -9.66 7.68
N HIS A 48 -31.02 -9.10 7.08
CA HIS A 48 -32.14 -9.83 6.51
C HIS A 48 -31.88 -10.43 5.12
N LEU A 49 -30.83 -9.95 4.43
CA LEU A 49 -30.43 -10.44 3.11
C LEU A 49 -29.21 -11.36 3.20
N VAL A 50 -28.24 -11.03 4.03
CA VAL A 50 -27.00 -11.79 4.18
C VAL A 50 -26.98 -12.49 5.52
N TYR A 51 -27.04 -13.81 5.49
CA TYR A 51 -27.10 -14.65 6.68
C TYR A 51 -25.76 -14.68 7.44
N GLY A 52 -24.65 -14.76 6.71
CA GLY A 52 -23.32 -14.80 7.26
C GLY A 52 -22.31 -14.06 6.40
N SER A 53 -21.16 -13.72 6.99
CA SER A 53 -20.05 -13.06 6.31
C SER A 53 -18.73 -13.67 6.75
N ILE A 54 -17.84 -13.94 5.79
CA ILE A 54 -16.47 -14.34 6.01
C ILE A 54 -15.58 -13.20 5.51
N ALA A 55 -15.00 -12.46 6.44
CA ALA A 55 -14.22 -11.25 6.18
C ALA A 55 -12.74 -11.51 6.54
N SER A 56 -11.98 -12.07 5.60
CA SER A 56 -10.57 -12.42 5.81
C SER A 56 -9.69 -11.19 5.67
N SER A 57 -8.75 -10.99 6.61
CA SER A 57 -7.77 -9.88 6.58
C SER A 57 -8.43 -8.52 6.26
N ALA A 58 -9.56 -8.25 6.86
CA ALA A 58 -10.43 -7.15 6.50
C ALA A 58 -10.19 -5.92 7.39
N PRO A 59 -9.83 -4.75 6.82
CA PRO A 59 -9.67 -3.50 7.57
C PRO A 59 -11.05 -2.90 7.90
N VAL A 60 -11.79 -3.54 8.81
CA VAL A 60 -13.18 -3.17 9.13
C VAL A 60 -13.31 -1.86 9.91
N GLN A 61 -12.27 -1.47 10.63
CA GLN A 61 -12.24 -0.19 11.33
C GLN A 61 -11.75 0.90 10.37
N ALA A 62 -12.67 1.75 9.93
CA ALA A 62 -12.33 2.90 9.10
C ALA A 62 -11.62 3.97 9.95
N VAL A 63 -10.34 4.23 9.67
CA VAL A 63 -9.52 5.25 10.32
C VAL A 63 -9.00 6.21 9.26
N GLU A 64 -9.19 7.51 9.45
CA GLU A 64 -8.79 8.54 8.48
C GLU A 64 -7.27 8.62 8.35
N ASN A 65 -6.55 8.72 9.48
CA ASN A 65 -5.09 8.70 9.53
C ASN A 65 -4.61 7.40 10.18
N PHE A 66 -4.35 6.39 9.37
CA PHE A 66 -3.99 5.05 9.83
C PHE A 66 -2.48 4.91 10.08
N ILE A 67 -1.95 5.64 11.07
CA ILE A 67 -0.54 5.60 11.46
C ILE A 67 -0.11 4.21 11.95
N GLY A 68 -1.01 3.45 12.59
CA GLY A 68 -0.74 2.11 13.11
C GLY A 68 -0.22 1.13 12.06
N TYR A 69 -0.51 1.34 10.77
CA TYR A 69 0.06 0.52 9.71
C TYR A 69 1.60 0.67 9.65
N ASN A 70 2.09 1.90 9.63
CA ASN A 70 3.53 2.17 9.61
C ASN A 70 4.23 1.84 10.93
N GLU A 71 3.53 1.90 12.07
CA GLU A 71 4.05 1.42 13.37
C GLU A 71 4.33 -0.09 13.32
N VAL A 72 3.44 -0.88 12.72
CA VAL A 72 3.66 -2.33 12.51
C VAL A 72 4.82 -2.57 11.53
N VAL A 73 4.92 -1.79 10.45
CA VAL A 73 6.05 -1.87 9.51
C VAL A 73 7.37 -1.63 10.24
N HIS A 74 7.46 -0.57 11.03
CA HIS A 74 8.65 -0.24 11.83
C HIS A 74 9.00 -1.36 12.82
N ALA A 75 8.01 -1.85 13.58
CA ALA A 75 8.22 -2.93 14.54
C ALA A 75 8.71 -4.22 13.86
N SER A 76 8.21 -4.52 12.67
CA SER A 76 8.65 -5.69 11.89
C SER A 76 10.08 -5.53 11.37
N LEU A 77 10.45 -4.33 10.89
CA LEU A 77 11.81 -4.02 10.45
C LEU A 77 12.82 -4.06 11.60
N SER A 78 12.39 -3.84 12.85
CA SER A 78 13.22 -3.95 14.06
C SER A 78 13.37 -5.39 14.56
N ALA A 79 12.49 -6.32 14.15
CA ALA A 79 12.37 -7.63 14.75
C ALA A 79 13.33 -8.68 14.15
N PRO A 80 14.32 -9.21 14.91
CA PRO A 80 15.28 -10.20 14.40
C PRO A 80 14.65 -11.51 13.96
N ILE A 81 13.52 -11.91 14.57
CA ILE A 81 12.84 -13.17 14.27
C ILE A 81 12.30 -13.23 12.81
N VAL A 82 12.06 -12.09 12.19
CA VAL A 82 11.60 -11.99 10.79
C VAL A 82 12.71 -11.51 9.84
N GLY A 83 13.94 -11.38 10.33
CA GLY A 83 15.09 -10.92 9.54
C GLY A 83 15.36 -9.42 9.62
N GLY A 84 14.67 -8.71 10.51
CA GLY A 84 14.89 -7.30 10.80
C GLY A 84 16.02 -7.06 11.82
N SER A 85 16.29 -5.79 12.10
CA SER A 85 17.17 -5.34 13.19
C SER A 85 16.84 -3.89 13.57
N GLU A 86 17.20 -3.50 14.80
CA GLU A 86 17.07 -2.10 15.25
C GLU A 86 17.85 -1.14 14.33
N GLU A 87 19.01 -1.56 13.86
CA GLU A 87 19.82 -0.77 12.90
C GLU A 87 19.09 -0.58 11.57
N CYS A 88 18.45 -1.63 11.04
CA CYS A 88 17.64 -1.55 9.83
C CYS A 88 16.52 -0.51 9.98
N ALA A 89 15.72 -0.62 11.03
CA ALA A 89 14.63 0.31 11.28
C ALA A 89 15.12 1.75 11.49
N ALA A 90 16.23 1.93 12.23
CA ALA A 90 16.84 3.23 12.45
C ALA A 90 17.35 3.88 11.13
N ASN A 91 17.99 3.10 10.27
CA ASN A 91 18.48 3.58 8.98
C ASN A 91 17.33 3.92 8.02
N VAL A 92 16.24 3.15 8.03
CA VAL A 92 15.02 3.50 7.27
C VAL A 92 14.47 4.85 7.76
N ALA A 93 14.30 5.03 9.06
CA ALA A 93 13.83 6.29 9.64
C ALA A 93 14.77 7.48 9.30
N ALA A 94 16.09 7.27 9.38
CA ALA A 94 17.08 8.28 9.04
C ALA A 94 17.06 8.67 7.55
N ALA A 95 16.81 7.70 6.65
CA ALA A 95 16.68 7.97 5.22
C ALA A 95 15.48 8.89 4.95
N PHE A 96 14.30 8.58 5.49
CA PHE A 96 13.12 9.43 5.32
C PHE A 96 13.29 10.81 5.95
N ALA A 97 13.83 10.90 7.15
CA ALA A 97 14.10 12.19 7.81
C ALA A 97 15.12 13.06 7.03
N THR A 98 16.04 12.42 6.28
CA THR A 98 16.97 13.14 5.42
C THR A 98 16.28 13.59 4.12
N ILE A 99 15.45 12.74 3.52
CA ILE A 99 14.66 13.07 2.35
C ILE A 99 13.73 14.26 2.63
N ASP A 100 13.06 14.28 3.78
CA ASP A 100 12.19 15.39 4.18
C ASP A 100 12.92 16.75 4.18
N LYS A 101 14.19 16.76 4.57
CA LYS A 101 15.02 17.97 4.51
C LYS A 101 15.49 18.30 3.09
N LEU A 102 15.83 17.29 2.29
CA LEU A 102 16.29 17.49 0.93
C LEU A 102 15.21 18.09 0.02
N ILE A 103 13.96 17.68 0.18
CA ILE A 103 12.85 18.21 -0.64
C ILE A 103 12.54 19.68 -0.37
N GLU A 104 13.06 20.27 0.71
CA GLU A 104 12.85 21.69 1.01
C GLU A 104 13.71 22.63 0.15
N THR A 105 14.72 22.10 -0.55
CA THR A 105 15.67 22.90 -1.33
C THR A 105 15.77 22.44 -2.78
N GLN A 106 16.06 23.37 -3.70
CA GLN A 106 16.23 23.03 -5.13
C GLN A 106 17.42 22.09 -5.37
N GLU A 107 18.51 22.25 -4.63
CA GLU A 107 19.69 21.39 -4.71
C GLU A 107 19.35 19.99 -4.20
N GLY A 108 18.62 19.88 -3.13
CA GLY A 108 18.15 18.60 -2.58
C GLY A 108 17.19 17.88 -3.53
N VAL A 109 16.25 18.59 -4.15
CA VAL A 109 15.37 18.03 -5.20
C VAL A 109 16.18 17.49 -6.37
N THR A 110 17.21 18.21 -6.82
CA THR A 110 18.12 17.73 -7.88
C THR A 110 18.83 16.46 -7.45
N SER A 111 19.39 16.44 -6.23
CA SER A 111 20.05 15.25 -5.67
C SER A 111 19.12 14.04 -5.57
N ILE A 112 17.87 14.23 -5.13
CA ILE A 112 16.83 13.18 -5.08
C ILE A 112 16.53 12.66 -6.50
N THR A 113 16.32 13.57 -7.45
CA THR A 113 16.01 13.23 -8.85
C THR A 113 17.08 12.33 -9.45
N GLU A 114 18.34 12.67 -9.26
CA GLU A 114 19.48 11.88 -9.76
C GLU A 114 19.63 10.55 -9.00
N LYS A 115 19.58 10.61 -7.67
CA LYS A 115 19.84 9.44 -6.81
C LYS A 115 18.78 8.36 -6.95
N PHE A 116 17.51 8.72 -7.10
CA PHE A 116 16.38 7.80 -7.28
C PHE A 116 15.96 7.60 -8.73
N ASN A 117 16.67 8.18 -9.69
CA ASN A 117 16.34 8.12 -11.11
C ASN A 117 14.84 8.41 -11.35
N THR A 118 14.35 9.56 -10.85
CA THR A 118 12.96 9.93 -11.06
C THR A 118 12.73 10.44 -12.49
N CYS A 119 11.57 10.14 -13.09
CA CYS A 119 11.26 10.56 -14.47
C CYS A 119 11.17 12.08 -14.64
N ALA A 120 10.84 12.79 -13.56
CA ALA A 120 10.79 14.24 -13.50
C ALA A 120 11.19 14.71 -12.09
N PRO A 121 11.67 15.95 -11.93
CA PRO A 121 11.95 16.52 -10.61
C PRO A 121 10.71 16.53 -9.71
N VAL A 122 10.90 16.22 -8.43
CA VAL A 122 9.85 16.23 -7.41
C VAL A 122 9.67 17.66 -6.90
N THR A 123 8.82 18.45 -7.57
CA THR A 123 8.73 19.91 -7.33
C THR A 123 7.42 20.38 -6.70
N THR A 124 6.35 19.60 -6.83
CA THR A 124 5.05 19.96 -6.24
C THR A 124 4.78 19.16 -4.97
N ALA A 125 3.97 19.68 -4.07
CA ALA A 125 3.57 18.97 -2.84
C ALA A 125 2.92 17.60 -3.15
N ASN A 126 2.14 17.51 -4.22
CA ASN A 126 1.50 16.28 -4.65
C ASN A 126 2.50 15.26 -5.21
N ASP A 127 3.48 15.72 -6.02
CA ASP A 127 4.53 14.83 -6.53
C ASP A 127 5.46 14.38 -5.38
N THR A 128 5.73 15.26 -4.40
CA THR A 128 6.44 14.90 -3.17
C THR A 128 5.71 13.79 -2.40
N LEU A 129 4.40 13.94 -2.22
CA LEU A 129 3.58 12.92 -1.56
C LEU A 129 3.63 11.60 -2.32
N THR A 130 3.53 11.63 -3.66
CA THR A 130 3.61 10.43 -4.50
C THR A 130 4.98 9.78 -4.38
N PHE A 131 6.07 10.56 -4.42
CA PHE A 131 7.44 10.08 -4.26
C PHE A 131 7.63 9.37 -2.89
N VAL A 132 7.29 10.03 -1.79
CA VAL A 132 7.43 9.46 -0.44
C VAL A 132 6.55 8.23 -0.27
N SER A 133 5.34 8.23 -0.84
CA SER A 133 4.45 7.06 -0.83
C SER A 133 5.04 5.88 -1.59
N ASN A 134 5.64 6.10 -2.76
CA ASN A 134 6.31 5.06 -3.54
C ASN A 134 7.48 4.44 -2.77
N LEU A 135 8.29 5.27 -2.09
CA LEU A 135 9.38 4.77 -1.24
C LEU A 135 8.86 3.99 -0.04
N SER A 136 7.81 4.47 0.62
CA SER A 136 7.19 3.79 1.77
C SER A 136 6.63 2.43 1.38
N ASN A 137 6.06 2.33 0.17
CA ASN A 137 5.46 1.10 -0.34
C ASN A 137 6.48 -0.05 -0.45
N ASN A 138 7.76 0.24 -0.69
CA ASN A 138 8.84 -0.76 -0.69
C ASN A 138 8.88 -1.55 0.63
N PHE A 139 8.67 -0.87 1.74
CA PHE A 139 8.67 -1.47 3.07
C PHE A 139 7.32 -2.09 3.42
N GLN A 140 6.25 -1.37 3.12
CA GLN A 140 4.89 -1.79 3.43
C GLN A 140 4.53 -3.11 2.76
N GLU A 141 4.75 -3.25 1.46
CA GLU A 141 4.46 -4.48 0.72
C GLU A 141 5.34 -5.64 1.17
N THR A 142 6.65 -5.40 1.35
CA THR A 142 7.55 -6.46 1.78
C THR A 142 7.23 -6.96 3.19
N VAL A 143 6.88 -6.07 4.11
CA VAL A 143 6.48 -6.47 5.47
C VAL A 143 5.16 -7.23 5.44
N GLN A 144 4.15 -6.72 4.71
CA GLN A 144 2.83 -7.34 4.63
C GLN A 144 2.87 -8.75 4.04
N TYR A 145 3.73 -9.00 3.06
CA TYR A 145 3.81 -10.28 2.34
C TYR A 145 5.12 -11.02 2.60
N ASN A 146 5.78 -10.75 3.74
CA ASN A 146 7.06 -11.36 4.08
C ASN A 146 6.96 -12.89 4.06
N LEU A 147 7.77 -13.55 3.22
CA LEU A 147 7.80 -15.00 3.03
C LEU A 147 6.51 -15.63 2.44
N GLU A 148 5.49 -14.85 2.08
CA GLU A 148 4.25 -15.41 1.52
C GLU A 148 4.36 -15.69 0.02
N ILE A 149 5.11 -14.87 -0.72
CA ILE A 149 5.24 -14.96 -2.18
C ILE A 149 6.64 -15.49 -2.52
N PRO A 150 6.76 -16.71 -3.07
CA PRO A 150 8.06 -17.26 -3.45
C PRO A 150 8.80 -16.36 -4.46
N GLY A 151 10.04 -16.03 -4.13
CA GLY A 151 10.90 -15.18 -4.97
C GLY A 151 10.69 -13.67 -4.81
N SER A 152 9.73 -13.24 -3.99
CA SER A 152 9.60 -11.84 -3.59
C SER A 152 10.63 -11.46 -2.53
N PRO A 153 11.03 -10.19 -2.47
CA PRO A 153 11.92 -9.67 -1.42
C PRO A 153 11.35 -9.92 -0.03
N THR A 154 12.23 -10.21 0.91
CA THR A 154 11.92 -10.41 2.32
C THR A 154 12.39 -9.23 3.18
N ILE A 155 11.97 -9.18 4.44
CA ILE A 155 12.49 -8.20 5.41
C ILE A 155 14.02 -8.31 5.52
N MET A 156 14.56 -9.52 5.51
CA MET A 156 16.01 -9.75 5.56
C MET A 156 16.70 -9.15 4.33
N ASP A 157 16.12 -9.29 3.14
CA ASP A 157 16.68 -8.70 1.92
C ASP A 157 16.70 -7.17 2.00
N ILE A 158 15.58 -6.54 2.40
CA ILE A 158 15.51 -5.09 2.61
C ILE A 158 16.55 -4.62 3.61
N CYS A 159 16.64 -5.28 4.76
CA CYS A 159 17.56 -4.90 5.82
C CYS A 159 19.02 -5.08 5.39
N SER A 160 19.33 -6.03 4.53
CA SER A 160 20.69 -6.17 3.97
C SER A 160 21.14 -4.94 3.17
N TYR A 161 20.20 -4.28 2.45
CA TYR A 161 20.47 -3.00 1.79
C TYR A 161 20.58 -1.86 2.81
N MET A 162 19.61 -1.75 3.71
CA MET A 162 19.51 -0.61 4.63
C MET A 162 20.63 -0.56 5.67
N THR A 163 21.26 -1.70 5.98
CA THR A 163 22.40 -1.79 6.93
C THR A 163 23.77 -1.82 6.23
N ASN A 164 23.84 -1.48 4.94
CA ASN A 164 25.13 -1.37 4.25
C ASN A 164 25.92 -0.16 4.78
N SER A 165 26.96 -0.43 5.54
CA SER A 165 27.81 0.59 6.19
C SER A 165 28.74 1.35 5.22
N ALA A 166 28.84 0.93 3.96
CA ALA A 166 29.66 1.60 2.94
C ALA A 166 28.97 2.86 2.36
N SER A 167 27.70 3.07 2.64
CA SER A 167 26.91 4.17 2.10
C SER A 167 26.00 4.79 3.18
N ASP A 168 25.53 6.01 2.92
CA ASP A 168 24.53 6.67 3.77
C ASP A 168 23.14 6.05 3.59
N PRO A 169 22.21 6.24 4.56
CA PRO A 169 20.86 5.64 4.51
C PRO A 169 20.03 6.01 3.26
N VAL A 170 20.19 7.22 2.71
CA VAL A 170 19.47 7.65 1.49
C VAL A 170 20.00 6.93 0.26
N THR A 171 21.34 6.77 0.19
CA THR A 171 21.97 5.99 -0.88
C THR A 171 21.59 4.51 -0.81
N ASN A 172 21.50 3.93 0.39
CA ASN A 172 21.02 2.57 0.61
C ASN A 172 19.57 2.40 0.18
N LEU A 173 18.71 3.37 0.52
CA LEU A 173 17.31 3.38 0.10
C LEU A 173 17.17 3.51 -1.43
N ALA A 174 17.99 4.32 -2.07
CA ALA A 174 17.99 4.44 -3.53
C ALA A 174 18.40 3.12 -4.20
N ALA A 175 19.44 2.45 -3.72
CA ALA A 175 19.87 1.15 -4.23
C ALA A 175 18.80 0.05 -4.02
N LEU A 176 18.12 0.07 -2.88
CA LEU A 176 16.97 -0.81 -2.62
C LEU A 176 15.83 -0.53 -3.60
N THR A 177 15.49 0.75 -3.81
CA THR A 177 14.41 1.16 -4.71
C THR A 177 14.72 0.74 -6.16
N GLU A 178 15.93 0.91 -6.64
CA GLU A 178 16.36 0.44 -7.96
C GLU A 178 16.21 -1.09 -8.10
N LYS A 179 16.55 -1.83 -7.04
CA LYS A 179 16.39 -3.29 -7.00
C LYS A 179 14.94 -3.75 -7.08
N LEU A 180 14.03 -3.03 -6.42
CA LEU A 180 12.61 -3.39 -6.32
C LEU A 180 11.80 -2.90 -7.52
N TYR A 181 12.11 -1.70 -8.01
CA TYR A 181 11.53 -1.17 -9.24
C TYR A 181 12.22 -1.73 -10.48
N SER A 182 11.60 -1.60 -11.60
CA SER A 182 12.08 -2.17 -12.86
C SER A 182 13.41 -1.56 -13.31
N LYS A 183 14.44 -2.33 -13.14
CA LYS A 183 15.80 -2.31 -13.74
C LYS A 183 16.03 -1.27 -14.85
N GLY A 184 16.42 -0.07 -14.46
CA GLY A 184 16.85 0.99 -15.38
C GLY A 184 15.71 1.88 -15.92
N ALA A 185 14.44 1.63 -15.62
CA ALA A 185 13.38 2.59 -15.87
C ALA A 185 13.39 3.68 -14.81
N CYS A 186 13.04 4.91 -15.19
CA CYS A 186 12.87 5.98 -14.21
C CYS A 186 11.62 5.74 -13.34
N MET A 187 11.68 6.17 -12.08
CA MET A 187 10.55 6.12 -11.16
C MET A 187 9.57 7.26 -11.45
N ASP A 188 8.34 6.93 -11.86
CA ASP A 188 7.29 7.94 -12.07
C ASP A 188 6.67 8.36 -10.74
N ASN A 189 6.86 9.63 -10.39
CA ASN A 189 6.30 10.26 -9.19
C ASN A 189 5.27 11.32 -9.52
N SER A 190 4.75 11.34 -10.74
CA SER A 190 3.71 12.28 -11.16
C SER A 190 2.37 11.92 -10.52
N TYR A 191 1.90 12.79 -9.63
CA TYR A 191 0.55 12.67 -9.07
C TYR A 191 -0.53 12.71 -10.17
N ALA A 192 -0.33 13.53 -11.21
CA ALA A 192 -1.25 13.62 -12.33
C ALA A 192 -1.33 12.31 -13.13
N ALA A 193 -0.18 11.67 -13.41
CA ALA A 193 -0.13 10.37 -14.10
C ALA A 193 -0.80 9.27 -13.26
N SER A 194 -0.50 9.21 -11.98
CA SER A 194 -1.06 8.23 -11.04
C SER A 194 -2.59 8.31 -10.94
N ASN A 195 -3.17 9.50 -11.14
CA ASN A 195 -4.61 9.73 -11.05
C ASN A 195 -5.32 9.88 -12.42
N ALA A 196 -4.60 9.76 -13.54
CA ALA A 196 -5.17 9.96 -14.88
C ALA A 196 -6.37 9.03 -15.16
N GLY A 197 -6.30 7.78 -14.72
CA GLY A 197 -7.41 6.83 -14.85
C GLY A 197 -8.66 7.24 -14.09
N LEU A 198 -8.52 7.77 -12.88
CA LEU A 198 -9.63 8.23 -12.06
C LEU A 198 -10.30 9.49 -12.65
N MET A 199 -9.51 10.39 -13.20
CA MET A 199 -10.02 11.62 -13.85
C MET A 199 -10.83 11.34 -15.11
N ASN A 200 -10.55 10.25 -15.81
CA ASN A 200 -11.31 9.85 -17.01
C ASN A 200 -12.68 9.23 -16.66
N ILE A 201 -12.82 8.59 -15.51
CA ILE A 201 -14.09 7.99 -15.05
C ILE A 201 -15.11 9.07 -14.64
N VAL A 202 -14.64 10.22 -14.15
CA VAL A 202 -15.52 11.33 -13.73
C VAL A 202 -16.09 12.10 -14.92
N ARG A 203 -15.55 11.91 -16.13
CA ARG A 203 -15.98 12.60 -17.36
C ARG A 203 -16.89 11.76 -18.28
N ALA A 204 -17.14 10.51 -17.91
CA ALA A 204 -18.05 9.58 -18.60
C ALA A 204 -19.38 9.45 -17.85
#